data_28d9464a3dfae4aae033381e892527cf
#
_entry.id   28d9464a3dfae4aae033381e892527cf
#
_cell.length_a   1.000
_cell.length_b   1.000
_cell.length_c   1.000
_cell.angle_alpha   90.00
_cell.angle_beta   90.00
_cell.angle_gamma   90.00
#
_symmetry.space_group_name_H-M   'P 1'
#
loop_
_entity.id
_entity.type
_entity.pdbx_description
1 polymer ?
#
loop_
_entity_poly.entity_id
_entity_poly.type
_entity_poly.pdbx_seq_one_letter_code
_entity_poly.pdbx_strand_id
1 'polypeptide(L)'
;MSLTQQQTKELSRMINERRNVLMDELREDADRTREQPYAEHAGPAPDSGDESVATLFADLEQADLTRDLDEFRALEAARERIKAGGYGVCADCGSDIAFERLKAFPAAMRCIQCQERHEKTFGGEPKPSL
;
A
#
# COMPACT_ATOMS: atom_id res chain seq x y z
N MET A 1 -11.99 15.88 14.20
CA MET A 1 -11.57 16.97 13.34
C MET A 1 -10.97 16.47 12.08
N SER A 2 -11.39 17.03 11.00
CA SER A 2 -10.86 16.59 9.72
C SER A 2 -9.45 17.11 9.53
N LEU A 3 -8.73 16.46 8.64
CA LEU A 3 -7.40 16.91 8.32
C LEU A 3 -7.45 18.26 7.63
N THR A 4 -6.46 19.09 7.91
CA THR A 4 -6.33 20.34 7.19
C THR A 4 -5.75 20.03 5.81
N GLN A 5 -5.84 21.02 4.92
CA GLN A 5 -5.25 20.85 3.60
C GLN A 5 -3.75 20.61 3.69
N GLN A 6 -3.10 21.31 4.60
CA GLN A 6 -1.66 21.14 4.75
C GLN A 6 -1.31 19.75 5.26
N GLN A 7 -2.09 19.25 6.22
CA GLN A 7 -1.87 17.91 6.73
C GLN A 7 -2.09 16.88 5.62
N THR A 8 -3.11 17.06 4.82
CA THR A 8 -3.37 16.15 3.71
C THR A 8 -2.24 16.18 2.70
N LYS A 9 -1.72 17.36 2.40
CA LYS A 9 -0.59 17.45 1.47
C LYS A 9 0.64 16.76 2.02
N GLU A 10 0.90 16.92 3.30
CA GLU A 10 2.04 16.27 3.91
C GLU A 10 1.89 14.76 3.84
N LEU A 11 0.71 14.26 4.17
CA LEU A 11 0.48 12.82 4.13
C LEU A 11 0.54 12.28 2.70
N SER A 12 0.03 13.06 1.75
CA SER A 12 0.10 12.66 0.37
C SER A 12 1.56 12.54 -0.10
N ARG A 13 2.39 13.47 0.31
CA ARG A 13 3.81 13.40 -0.03
C ARG A 13 4.46 12.17 0.58
N MET A 14 4.14 11.89 1.85
CA MET A 14 4.69 10.72 2.50
C MET A 14 4.25 9.43 1.81
N ILE A 15 2.98 9.36 1.44
CA ILE A 15 2.47 8.19 0.74
C ILE A 15 3.18 8.00 -0.58
N ASN A 16 3.34 9.08 -1.34
CA ASN A 16 3.99 8.97 -2.64
C ASN A 16 5.46 8.60 -2.51
N GLU A 17 6.15 9.15 -1.52
CA GLU A 17 7.55 8.81 -1.31
C GLU A 17 7.72 7.35 -0.93
N ARG A 18 6.92 6.88 0.00
CA ARG A 18 7.02 5.48 0.42
C ARG A 18 6.63 4.56 -0.72
N ARG A 19 5.59 4.92 -1.47
CA ARG A 19 5.17 4.14 -2.61
C ARG A 19 6.29 4.01 -3.64
N ASN A 20 6.99 5.12 -3.90
CA ASN A 20 8.05 5.07 -4.89
C ASN A 20 9.21 4.22 -4.43
N VAL A 21 9.56 4.29 -3.15
CA VAL A 21 10.62 3.44 -2.62
C VAL A 21 10.24 1.97 -2.75
N LEU A 22 9.01 1.64 -2.40
CA LEU A 22 8.55 0.26 -2.51
C LEU A 22 8.53 -0.21 -3.95
N MET A 23 8.11 0.66 -4.87
CA MET A 23 8.08 0.29 -6.28
C MET A 23 9.48 -0.04 -6.78
N ASP A 24 10.46 0.79 -6.39
CA ASP A 24 11.83 0.54 -6.81
C ASP A 24 12.34 -0.79 -6.23
N GLU A 25 12.08 -1.03 -4.96
CA GLU A 25 12.52 -2.26 -4.32
C GLU A 25 11.86 -3.48 -4.96
N LEU A 26 10.58 -3.38 -5.24
CA LEU A 26 9.88 -4.49 -5.85
C LEU A 26 10.37 -4.76 -7.26
N ARG A 27 10.70 -3.72 -8.00
CA ARG A 27 11.24 -3.92 -9.33
C ARG A 27 12.62 -4.56 -9.30
N GLU A 28 13.45 -4.16 -8.36
CA GLU A 28 14.74 -4.79 -8.21
C GLU A 28 14.61 -6.26 -7.88
N ASP A 29 13.67 -6.60 -7.00
CA ASP A 29 13.44 -7.98 -6.64
C ASP A 29 12.93 -8.78 -7.83
N ALA A 30 12.06 -8.18 -8.63
CA ALA A 30 11.55 -8.85 -9.82
C ALA A 30 12.67 -9.05 -10.82
N ASP A 31 13.56 -8.07 -10.96
CA ASP A 31 14.67 -8.21 -11.90
C ASP A 31 15.60 -9.34 -11.46
N ARG A 32 15.88 -9.45 -10.17
CA ARG A 32 16.71 -10.53 -9.68
C ARG A 32 16.06 -11.87 -9.95
N THR A 33 14.75 -11.95 -9.79
CA THR A 33 14.04 -13.18 -10.09
C THR A 33 14.11 -13.50 -11.56
N ARG A 34 14.07 -12.49 -12.41
CA ARG A 34 14.12 -12.71 -13.85
C ARG A 34 15.50 -13.11 -14.34
N GLU A 35 16.49 -12.91 -13.56
CA GLU A 35 17.82 -13.38 -13.93
C GLU A 35 17.92 -14.89 -13.82
N GLN A 36 16.87 -15.54 -13.34
CA GLN A 36 16.85 -16.98 -13.32
C GLN A 36 16.64 -17.53 -14.74
N PRO A 37 16.73 -18.84 -14.90
CA PRO A 37 16.72 -19.42 -16.25
C PRO A 37 15.54 -19.03 -17.12
N TYR A 38 14.42 -18.71 -16.57
CA TYR A 38 13.30 -18.38 -17.41
C TYR A 38 13.18 -16.88 -17.67
N ALA A 39 14.21 -16.16 -17.40
CA ALA A 39 14.17 -14.74 -17.66
C ALA A 39 13.96 -14.45 -19.13
N GLU A 40 14.39 -15.34 -19.99
CA GLU A 40 14.24 -15.11 -21.40
C GLU A 40 12.79 -15.17 -21.83
N HIS A 41 11.92 -15.66 -21.00
CA HIS A 41 10.51 -15.67 -21.32
C HIS A 41 9.86 -14.32 -21.02
N ALA A 42 10.61 -13.43 -20.47
CA ALA A 42 9.99 -12.19 -20.05
C ALA A 42 9.47 -11.38 -21.23
N GLY A 43 10.05 -11.51 -22.36
CA GLY A 43 9.59 -10.72 -23.45
C GLY A 43 9.77 -9.24 -23.19
N PRO A 44 9.28 -8.44 -24.07
CA PRO A 44 9.42 -6.99 -23.92
C PRO A 44 8.57 -6.52 -22.76
N ALA A 45 9.09 -5.60 -22.03
CA ALA A 45 8.35 -5.06 -20.90
C ALA A 45 7.16 -4.27 -21.39
N PRO A 46 6.04 -4.36 -20.69
CA PRO A 46 4.90 -3.56 -21.07
C PRO A 46 5.19 -2.10 -20.91
N ASP A 47 4.61 -1.31 -21.76
CA ASP A 47 4.82 0.10 -21.67
C ASP A 47 3.82 0.78 -20.80
N SER A 48 2.68 0.21 -20.61
CA SER A 48 1.67 0.84 -19.82
C SER A 48 1.98 0.66 -18.34
N GLY A 49 1.84 1.70 -17.57
CA GLY A 49 2.12 1.60 -16.15
C GLY A 49 1.26 0.59 -15.45
N ASP A 50 -0.01 0.50 -15.82
CA ASP A 50 -0.91 -0.43 -15.16
C ASP A 50 -0.53 -1.86 -15.47
N GLU A 51 -0.17 -2.12 -16.71
CA GLU A 51 0.23 -3.47 -17.08
C GLU A 51 1.56 -3.83 -16.44
N SER A 52 2.46 -2.87 -16.35
CA SER A 52 3.74 -3.13 -15.68
C SER A 52 3.54 -3.50 -14.23
N VAL A 53 2.64 -2.80 -13.53
CA VAL A 53 2.39 -3.09 -12.14
C VAL A 53 1.74 -4.46 -12.00
N ALA A 54 0.78 -4.78 -12.85
CA ALA A 54 0.12 -6.08 -12.78
C ALA A 54 1.12 -7.21 -13.03
N THR A 55 2.00 -7.05 -14.00
CA THR A 55 3.00 -8.06 -14.28
C THR A 55 3.96 -8.22 -13.12
N LEU A 56 4.38 -7.10 -12.54
CA LEU A 56 5.27 -7.13 -11.40
C LEU A 56 4.62 -7.89 -10.24
N PHE A 57 3.36 -7.62 -9.96
CA PHE A 57 2.67 -8.33 -8.88
C PHE A 57 2.62 -9.82 -9.15
N ALA A 58 2.33 -10.21 -10.38
CA ALA A 58 2.28 -11.63 -10.70
C ALA A 58 3.63 -12.30 -10.50
N ASP A 59 4.70 -11.59 -10.88
CA ASP A 59 6.04 -12.15 -10.73
C ASP A 59 6.44 -12.30 -9.28
N LEU A 60 5.93 -11.45 -8.41
CA LEU A 60 6.37 -11.44 -7.02
C LEU A 60 5.46 -12.20 -6.08
N GLU A 61 4.33 -12.71 -6.58
CA GLU A 61 3.38 -13.34 -5.68
C GLU A 61 3.94 -14.53 -4.92
N GLN A 62 4.91 -15.18 -5.45
CA GLN A 62 5.43 -16.38 -4.81
C GLN A 62 6.61 -16.11 -3.91
N ALA A 63 7.03 -14.89 -3.81
CA ALA A 63 8.21 -14.59 -3.01
C ALA A 63 7.82 -14.16 -1.61
N ASP A 64 8.81 -14.02 -0.76
CA ASP A 64 8.57 -13.50 0.57
C ASP A 64 8.35 -12.00 0.52
N LEU A 65 7.80 -11.51 -0.58
CA LEU A 65 7.58 -10.10 -0.79
C LEU A 65 6.13 -9.72 -0.62
N THR A 66 5.31 -10.65 -0.15
CA THR A 66 3.89 -10.40 0.01
C THR A 66 3.63 -9.19 0.89
N ARG A 67 4.44 -9.03 1.93
CA ARG A 67 4.26 -7.90 2.84
C ARG A 67 4.47 -6.57 2.10
N ASP A 68 5.52 -6.50 1.28
CA ASP A 68 5.80 -5.29 0.54
C ASP A 68 4.72 -5.01 -0.50
N LEU A 69 4.22 -6.06 -1.13
CA LEU A 69 3.12 -5.91 -2.06
C LEU A 69 1.87 -5.42 -1.36
N ASP A 70 1.58 -5.96 -0.18
CA ASP A 70 0.42 -5.54 0.57
C ASP A 70 0.53 -4.08 0.96
N GLU A 71 1.72 -3.67 1.40
CA GLU A 71 1.91 -2.26 1.74
C GLU A 71 1.76 -1.38 0.51
N PHE A 72 2.31 -1.81 -0.62
CA PHE A 72 2.20 -1.04 -1.84
C PHE A 72 0.74 -0.87 -2.24
N ARG A 73 -0.04 -1.95 -2.19
CA ARG A 73 -1.45 -1.88 -2.53
C ARG A 73 -2.21 -0.98 -1.57
N ALA A 74 -1.87 -1.02 -0.30
CA ALA A 74 -2.52 -0.17 0.69
C ALA A 74 -2.23 1.30 0.41
N LEU A 75 -1.00 1.62 0.01
CA LEU A 75 -0.65 2.99 -0.33
C LEU A 75 -1.37 3.46 -1.59
N GLU A 76 -1.51 2.58 -2.57
CA GLU A 76 -2.27 2.92 -3.77
C GLU A 76 -3.72 3.20 -3.42
N ALA A 77 -4.31 2.39 -2.56
CA ALA A 77 -5.68 2.64 -2.12
C ALA A 77 -5.79 3.97 -1.38
N ALA A 78 -4.79 4.31 -0.58
CA ALA A 78 -4.80 5.60 0.12
C ALA A 78 -4.75 6.75 -0.88
N ARG A 79 -3.96 6.62 -1.92
CA ARG A 79 -3.91 7.65 -2.95
C ARG A 79 -5.27 7.84 -3.61
N GLU A 80 -5.95 6.74 -3.88
CA GLU A 80 -7.28 6.82 -4.49
C GLU A 80 -8.26 7.50 -3.54
N ARG A 81 -8.17 7.21 -2.25
CA ARG A 81 -9.06 7.86 -1.28
C ARG A 81 -8.79 9.36 -1.18
N ILE A 82 -7.53 9.77 -1.32
CA ILE A 82 -7.22 11.19 -1.35
C ILE A 82 -7.91 11.85 -2.54
N LYS A 83 -7.82 11.21 -3.70
CA LYS A 83 -8.47 11.76 -4.89
C LYS A 83 -9.98 11.83 -4.72
N ALA A 84 -10.56 10.84 -4.08
CA ALA A 84 -12.00 10.78 -3.91
C ALA A 84 -12.49 11.63 -2.75
N GLY A 85 -11.59 12.14 -1.93
CA GLY A 85 -11.98 12.99 -0.82
C GLY A 85 -12.31 12.28 0.46
N GLY A 86 -12.07 10.95 0.52
CA GLY A 86 -12.40 10.20 1.73
C GLY A 86 -11.22 9.81 2.59
N TYR A 87 -10.05 10.32 2.25
CA TYR A 87 -8.88 9.98 3.04
C TYR A 87 -8.96 10.60 4.42
N GLY A 88 -8.54 9.86 5.43
CA GLY A 88 -8.54 10.35 6.80
C GLY A 88 -9.83 10.07 7.54
N VAL A 89 -10.76 9.40 6.90
CA VAL A 89 -12.03 9.03 7.53
C VAL A 89 -12.06 7.52 7.66
N CYS A 90 -12.42 7.05 8.85
CA CYS A 90 -12.47 5.61 9.06
C CYS A 90 -13.50 4.97 8.14
N ALA A 91 -13.09 3.91 7.46
CA ALA A 91 -13.96 3.23 6.51
C ALA A 91 -15.10 2.52 7.21
N ASP A 92 -14.93 2.16 8.48
CA ASP A 92 -15.96 1.40 9.18
C ASP A 92 -16.94 2.27 9.95
N CYS A 93 -16.45 3.25 10.69
CA CYS A 93 -17.33 4.02 11.54
C CYS A 93 -17.54 5.46 11.09
N GLY A 94 -16.79 5.91 10.10
CA GLY A 94 -16.97 7.27 9.60
C GLY A 94 -16.33 8.35 10.43
N SER A 95 -15.66 8.01 11.51
CA SER A 95 -14.99 9.01 12.33
C SER A 95 -13.66 9.40 11.71
N ASP A 96 -13.15 10.56 12.10
CA ASP A 96 -11.85 10.99 11.61
C ASP A 96 -10.75 10.11 12.19
N ILE A 97 -9.77 9.79 11.38
CA ILE A 97 -8.59 9.09 11.84
C ILE A 97 -7.60 10.14 12.30
N ALA A 98 -6.99 9.93 13.47
CA ALA A 98 -6.07 10.92 14.03
C ALA A 98 -4.88 11.14 13.11
N PHE A 99 -4.48 12.40 12.98
CA PHE A 99 -3.34 12.74 12.14
C PHE A 99 -2.08 11.99 12.58
N GLU A 100 -1.89 11.86 13.89
CA GLU A 100 -0.69 11.16 14.40
C GLU A 100 -0.68 9.70 13.96
N ARG A 101 -1.84 9.07 13.92
CA ARG A 101 -1.91 7.69 13.43
C ARG A 101 -1.57 7.63 11.95
N LEU A 102 -2.05 8.60 11.18
CA LEU A 102 -1.75 8.63 9.76
C LEU A 102 -0.30 8.94 9.48
N LYS A 103 0.34 9.75 10.34
CA LYS A 103 1.77 9.97 10.18
C LYS A 103 2.55 8.68 10.41
N ALA A 104 2.13 7.89 11.36
CA ALA A 104 2.81 6.63 11.63
C ALA A 104 2.46 5.57 10.58
N PHE A 105 1.25 5.62 10.06
CA PHE A 105 0.80 4.62 9.12
C PHE A 105 -0.10 5.29 8.09
N PRO A 106 0.48 5.93 7.07
CA PRO A 106 -0.30 6.73 6.13
C PRO A 106 -1.35 5.94 5.37
N ALA A 107 -1.20 4.64 5.24
CA ALA A 107 -2.17 3.84 4.53
C ALA A 107 -3.34 3.40 5.40
N ALA A 108 -3.41 3.85 6.65
CA ALA A 108 -4.48 3.45 7.54
C ALA A 108 -5.84 3.87 6.99
N MET A 109 -6.78 2.95 6.99
CA MET A 109 -8.12 3.24 6.52
C MET A 109 -9.14 3.11 7.63
N ARG A 110 -8.73 2.76 8.84
CA ARG A 110 -9.61 2.61 9.99
C ARG A 110 -9.01 3.32 11.18
N CYS A 111 -9.87 3.83 12.06
CA CYS A 111 -9.38 4.34 13.31
C CYS A 111 -8.89 3.16 14.14
N ILE A 112 -8.17 3.46 15.23
CA ILE A 112 -7.53 2.39 15.97
C ILE A 112 -8.55 1.43 16.57
N GLN A 113 -9.69 1.94 17.00
CA GLN A 113 -10.71 1.09 17.58
C GLN A 113 -11.30 0.14 16.56
N CYS A 114 -11.60 0.65 15.37
CA CYS A 114 -12.16 -0.20 14.34
C CYS A 114 -11.13 -1.18 13.81
N GLN A 115 -9.87 -0.78 13.77
CA GLN A 115 -8.81 -1.68 13.36
C GLN A 115 -8.70 -2.85 14.33
N GLU A 116 -8.74 -2.57 15.62
CA GLU A 116 -8.67 -3.64 16.60
C GLU A 116 -9.87 -4.58 16.49
N ARG A 117 -11.04 -4.01 16.25
CA ARG A 117 -12.24 -4.83 16.10
C ARG A 117 -12.16 -5.70 14.85
N HIS A 118 -11.64 -5.11 13.77
CA HIS A 118 -11.48 -5.85 12.52
C HIS A 118 -10.52 -7.02 12.71
N GLU A 119 -9.45 -6.79 13.42
CA GLU A 119 -8.47 -7.85 13.63
C GLU A 119 -9.03 -8.96 14.48
N LYS A 120 -9.83 -8.63 15.49
CA LYS A 120 -10.43 -9.66 16.30
C LYS A 120 -11.44 -10.50 15.55
N THR A 121 -12.17 -9.84 14.63
CA THR A 121 -13.23 -10.55 13.93
C THR A 121 -12.70 -11.34 12.74
N PHE A 122 -11.81 -10.73 11.97
CA PHE A 122 -11.36 -11.35 10.74
C PHE A 122 -9.93 -11.85 10.79
N GLY A 123 -9.15 -11.35 11.74
CA GLY A 123 -7.77 -11.75 11.84
C GLY A 123 -7.64 -13.16 12.23
N GLY A 124 -8.40 -13.56 13.20
CA GLY A 124 -8.31 -14.92 13.70
C GLY A 124 -6.93 -15.28 14.16
N GLU A 125 -5.93 -14.73 13.63
CA GLU A 125 -4.58 -14.99 14.01
C GLU A 125 -3.91 -13.76 14.39
N PRO A 126 -2.99 -13.83 15.29
CA PRO A 126 -2.26 -12.67 15.73
C PRO A 126 -1.45 -12.17 14.58
N LYS A 127 -1.81 -11.05 14.07
CA LYS A 127 -1.02 -10.45 13.05
C LYS A 127 -0.11 -9.53 13.68
N PRO A 128 1.13 -9.74 13.49
CA PRO A 128 2.07 -8.92 14.18
C PRO A 128 1.99 -7.53 13.70
N SER A 129 1.75 -7.25 12.69
CA SER A 129 1.94 -6.00 12.30
C SER A 129 0.92 -5.18 12.50
N LEU A 130 0.74 -4.66 12.84
CA LEU A 130 -0.15 -3.71 12.84
C LEU A 130 0.24 -2.65 13.58
#